data_3b30dddd7ecd535127c1f4dbb0fdea6a
#
_entry.id   3b30dddd7ecd535127c1f4dbb0fdea6a
#
_cell.length_a   1.000
_cell.length_b   1.000
_cell.length_c   1.000
_cell.angle_alpha   90.00
_cell.angle_beta   90.00
_cell.angle_gamma   90.00
#
_symmetry.space_group_name_H-M   'P 1'
#
loop_
_entity.id
_entity.type
_entity.pdbx_description
1 polymer ?
#
loop_
_entity_poly.entity_id
_entity_poly.type
_entity_poly.pdbx_seq_one_letter_code
_entity_poly.pdbx_strand_id
1 'polypeptide(L)'
;RRSETADKCHQHVALRPGTDGALALALMHELIQNDWLDLDYIERAVEGFADLRERALQWPPERAAAVCALEAETIRQLARDYGLSAPAAIRLNYGMQRVHGGANAVWLIAMLPCLTGAWKRQGGGLLLSSSGWAAPFLDADALERPELLAGRQPRCVNMVAIGNALLELQDPPIQALVVYNSNPAAVAPEGGKVRRGLQREDLFTLVLEHFMT
;
A
#
# COMPACT_ATOMS: atom_id res chain seq x y z
N ARG A 1 11.74 -6.01 7.12
CA ARG A 1 12.68 -5.72 8.22
C ARG A 1 11.93 -5.56 9.54
N ARG A 2 12.62 -5.79 10.66
CA ARG A 2 12.06 -5.53 11.98
C ARG A 2 12.07 -4.02 12.23
N SER A 3 10.93 -3.46 12.60
CA SER A 3 10.72 -2.04 12.91
C SER A 3 10.36 -1.88 14.40
N GLU A 4 10.36 -0.64 14.89
CA GLU A 4 9.92 -0.36 16.26
C GLU A 4 8.50 -0.87 16.54
N THR A 5 7.60 -0.81 15.55
CA THR A 5 6.26 -1.40 15.66
C THR A 5 6.35 -2.90 15.85
N ALA A 6 7.18 -3.59 15.05
CA ALA A 6 7.37 -5.03 15.18
C ALA A 6 7.94 -5.45 16.54
N ASP A 7 8.78 -4.60 17.15
CA ASP A 7 9.34 -4.83 18.50
C ASP A 7 8.29 -4.70 19.62
N LYS A 8 7.15 -4.06 19.34
CA LYS A 8 6.03 -3.89 20.29
C LYS A 8 4.91 -4.89 20.05
N CYS A 9 4.98 -5.68 18.96
CA CYS A 9 3.97 -6.67 18.63
C CYS A 9 4.29 -8.04 19.24
N HIS A 10 3.26 -8.84 19.47
CA HIS A 10 3.41 -10.22 19.96
C HIS A 10 4.13 -11.10 18.95
N GLN A 11 3.87 -10.89 17.65
CA GLN A 11 4.47 -11.65 16.57
C GLN A 11 4.94 -10.74 15.44
N HIS A 12 6.11 -11.03 14.87
CA HIS A 12 6.63 -10.41 13.67
C HIS A 12 6.78 -11.46 12.57
N VAL A 13 6.05 -11.29 11.48
CA VAL A 13 6.10 -12.17 10.31
C VAL A 13 6.76 -11.40 9.17
N ALA A 14 7.96 -11.80 8.78
CA ALA A 14 8.74 -11.16 7.72
C ALA A 14 8.65 -11.97 6.42
N LEU A 15 7.66 -11.66 5.61
CA LEU A 15 7.51 -12.30 4.29
C LEU A 15 8.40 -11.63 3.23
N ARG A 16 8.61 -12.34 2.12
CA ARG A 16 9.31 -11.79 0.96
C ARG A 16 8.54 -10.57 0.43
N PRO A 17 9.19 -9.42 0.17
CA PRO A 17 8.52 -8.24 -0.37
C PRO A 17 7.73 -8.52 -1.66
N GLY A 18 6.50 -8.00 -1.74
CA GLY A 18 5.61 -8.16 -2.89
C GLY A 18 4.82 -9.48 -2.91
N THR A 19 4.85 -10.27 -1.85
CA THR A 19 4.11 -11.54 -1.75
C THR A 19 2.91 -11.50 -0.81
N ASP A 20 2.54 -10.31 -0.37
CA ASP A 20 1.42 -10.09 0.58
C ASP A 20 0.08 -10.62 0.07
N GLY A 21 -0.16 -10.53 -1.24
CA GLY A 21 -1.36 -11.10 -1.85
C GLY A 21 -1.43 -12.63 -1.77
N ALA A 22 -0.28 -13.31 -1.88
CA ALA A 22 -0.22 -14.76 -1.70
C ALA A 22 -0.50 -15.16 -0.26
N LEU A 23 0.05 -14.42 0.71
CA LEU A 23 -0.28 -14.59 2.12
C LEU A 23 -1.76 -14.38 2.38
N ALA A 24 -2.35 -13.29 1.87
CA ALA A 24 -3.79 -13.01 2.06
C ALA A 24 -4.68 -14.14 1.51
N LEU A 25 -4.36 -14.68 0.33
CA LEU A 25 -5.10 -15.82 -0.23
C LEU A 25 -4.97 -17.07 0.64
N ALA A 26 -3.80 -17.34 1.22
CA ALA A 26 -3.63 -18.49 2.11
C ALA A 26 -4.35 -18.31 3.45
N LEU A 27 -4.40 -17.08 3.98
CA LEU A 27 -5.23 -16.79 5.15
C LEU A 27 -6.70 -17.04 4.84
N MET A 28 -7.20 -16.60 3.67
CA MET A 28 -8.57 -16.87 3.23
C MET A 28 -8.83 -18.36 3.05
N HIS A 29 -7.85 -19.10 2.51
CA HIS A 29 -7.92 -20.56 2.41
C HIS A 29 -8.24 -21.19 3.76
N GLU A 30 -7.45 -20.84 4.79
CA GLU A 30 -7.64 -21.37 6.15
C GLU A 30 -8.97 -20.91 6.77
N LEU A 31 -9.38 -19.65 6.56
CA LEU A 31 -10.68 -19.16 7.02
C LEU A 31 -11.83 -19.98 6.44
N ILE A 32 -11.74 -20.33 5.15
CA ILE A 32 -12.74 -21.12 4.43
C ILE A 32 -12.73 -22.59 4.89
N GLN A 33 -11.54 -23.18 5.02
CA GLN A 33 -11.41 -24.61 5.37
C GLN A 33 -11.83 -24.92 6.81
N ASN A 34 -11.71 -23.94 7.69
CA ASN A 34 -12.03 -24.12 9.11
C ASN A 34 -13.37 -23.49 9.52
N ASP A 35 -14.17 -23.03 8.54
CA ASP A 35 -15.47 -22.38 8.76
C ASP A 35 -15.41 -21.14 9.69
N TRP A 36 -14.28 -20.39 9.63
CA TRP A 36 -14.11 -19.14 10.36
C TRP A 36 -14.66 -17.94 9.59
N LEU A 37 -15.84 -18.12 8.99
CA LEU A 37 -16.52 -17.14 8.14
C LEU A 37 -17.76 -16.58 8.82
N ASP A 38 -18.09 -15.34 8.52
CA ASP A 38 -19.39 -14.75 8.84
C ASP A 38 -20.32 -14.87 7.61
N LEU A 39 -20.92 -16.05 7.43
CA LEU A 39 -21.72 -16.36 6.24
C LEU A 39 -22.92 -15.42 6.09
N ASP A 40 -23.55 -15.01 7.19
CA ASP A 40 -24.67 -14.07 7.19
C ASP A 40 -24.24 -12.67 6.69
N TYR A 41 -23.05 -12.22 7.07
CA TYR A 41 -22.48 -10.97 6.55
C TYR A 41 -22.11 -11.11 5.07
N ILE A 42 -21.48 -12.21 4.69
CA ILE A 42 -21.08 -12.49 3.30
C ILE A 42 -22.30 -12.46 2.38
N GLU A 43 -23.36 -13.16 2.74
CA GLU A 43 -24.58 -13.23 1.92
C GLU A 43 -25.23 -11.85 1.71
N ARG A 44 -25.22 -11.01 2.74
CA ARG A 44 -25.88 -9.70 2.69
C ARG A 44 -25.06 -8.56 2.13
N ALA A 45 -23.73 -8.63 2.20
CA ALA A 45 -22.87 -7.47 2.00
C ALA A 45 -21.66 -7.71 1.09
N VAL A 46 -21.44 -8.93 0.61
CA VAL A 46 -20.25 -9.25 -0.19
C VAL A 46 -20.65 -9.78 -1.56
N GLU A 47 -20.20 -9.10 -2.61
CA GLU A 47 -20.34 -9.56 -3.97
C GLU A 47 -19.11 -10.38 -4.41
N GLY A 48 -19.29 -11.38 -5.29
CA GLY A 48 -18.20 -12.15 -5.88
C GLY A 48 -17.51 -13.14 -4.93
N PHE A 49 -18.15 -13.50 -3.81
CA PHE A 49 -17.57 -14.45 -2.86
C PHE A 49 -17.25 -15.82 -3.49
N ALA A 50 -18.08 -16.31 -4.41
CA ALA A 50 -17.86 -17.61 -5.06
C ALA A 50 -16.52 -17.63 -5.83
N ASP A 51 -16.23 -16.59 -6.60
CA ASP A 51 -14.99 -16.47 -7.39
C ASP A 51 -13.78 -16.31 -6.47
N LEU A 52 -13.92 -15.50 -5.41
CA LEU A 52 -12.87 -15.35 -4.40
C LEU A 52 -12.57 -16.66 -3.69
N ARG A 53 -13.61 -17.41 -3.31
CA ARG A 53 -13.50 -18.72 -2.67
C ARG A 53 -12.75 -19.71 -3.55
N GLU A 54 -13.13 -19.82 -4.83
CA GLU A 54 -12.44 -20.67 -5.79
C GLU A 54 -10.95 -20.32 -5.89
N ARG A 55 -10.65 -19.04 -5.98
CA ARG A 55 -9.26 -18.54 -6.05
C ARG A 55 -8.48 -18.83 -4.76
N ALA A 56 -9.06 -18.57 -3.61
CA ALA A 56 -8.42 -18.80 -2.31
C ALA A 56 -8.13 -20.29 -2.06
N LEU A 57 -9.04 -21.19 -2.46
CA LEU A 57 -8.86 -22.64 -2.32
C LEU A 57 -7.67 -23.19 -3.12
N GLN A 58 -7.21 -22.48 -4.15
CA GLN A 58 -5.99 -22.82 -4.89
C GLN A 58 -4.70 -22.44 -4.17
N TRP A 59 -4.78 -21.76 -3.02
CA TRP A 59 -3.63 -21.25 -2.27
C TRP A 59 -3.53 -21.84 -0.86
N PRO A 60 -3.30 -23.15 -0.73
CA PRO A 60 -3.05 -23.73 0.59
C PRO A 60 -1.78 -23.13 1.23
N PRO A 61 -1.65 -23.17 2.56
CA PRO A 61 -0.51 -22.59 3.27
C PRO A 61 0.86 -23.04 2.73
N GLU A 62 1.00 -24.28 2.28
CA GLU A 62 2.25 -24.81 1.70
C GLU A 62 2.67 -24.06 0.42
N ARG A 63 1.71 -23.76 -0.45
CA ARG A 63 1.97 -23.01 -1.67
C ARG A 63 2.39 -21.58 -1.36
N ALA A 64 1.67 -20.93 -0.47
CA ALA A 64 2.00 -19.56 -0.06
C ALA A 64 3.34 -19.50 0.73
N ALA A 65 3.61 -20.47 1.56
CA ALA A 65 4.88 -20.60 2.32
C ALA A 65 6.09 -20.54 1.38
N ALA A 66 6.08 -21.33 0.30
CA ALA A 66 7.15 -21.33 -0.70
C ALA A 66 7.32 -19.96 -1.39
N VAL A 67 6.22 -19.24 -1.69
CA VAL A 67 6.24 -17.93 -2.34
C VAL A 67 6.67 -16.83 -1.36
N CYS A 68 6.14 -16.85 -0.15
CA CYS A 68 6.35 -15.83 0.88
C CYS A 68 7.67 -16.00 1.65
N ALA A 69 8.35 -17.14 1.51
CA ALA A 69 9.50 -17.53 2.34
C ALA A 69 9.11 -17.58 3.84
N LEU A 70 8.00 -18.21 4.13
CA LEU A 70 7.47 -18.45 5.48
C LEU A 70 7.29 -19.96 5.70
N GLU A 71 7.14 -20.35 6.96
CA GLU A 71 6.67 -21.69 7.31
C GLU A 71 5.14 -21.78 7.16
N ALA A 72 4.64 -22.88 6.62
CA ALA A 72 3.20 -23.09 6.44
C ALA A 72 2.42 -23.01 7.76
N GLU A 73 3.03 -23.52 8.85
CA GLU A 73 2.42 -23.45 10.17
C GLU A 73 2.30 -22.02 10.70
N THR A 74 3.24 -21.14 10.37
CA THR A 74 3.12 -19.69 10.69
C THR A 74 1.90 -19.08 10.02
N ILE A 75 1.62 -19.47 8.77
CA ILE A 75 0.44 -19.00 8.03
C ILE A 75 -0.86 -19.52 8.67
N ARG A 76 -0.90 -20.81 9.05
CA ARG A 76 -2.05 -21.39 9.75
C ARG A 76 -2.32 -20.71 11.10
N GLN A 77 -1.27 -20.51 11.88
CA GLN A 77 -1.40 -19.84 13.16
C GLN A 77 -1.93 -18.40 12.98
N LEU A 78 -1.39 -17.65 12.02
CA LEU A 78 -1.84 -16.29 11.73
C LEU A 78 -3.31 -16.25 11.26
N ALA A 79 -3.72 -17.21 10.43
CA ALA A 79 -5.11 -17.34 9.98
C ALA A 79 -6.04 -17.66 11.16
N ARG A 80 -5.63 -18.55 12.04
CA ARG A 80 -6.37 -18.90 13.25
C ARG A 80 -6.54 -17.71 14.17
N ASP A 81 -5.43 -17.02 14.46
CA ASP A 81 -5.44 -15.86 15.36
C ASP A 81 -6.36 -14.76 14.81
N TYR A 82 -6.28 -14.50 13.50
CA TYR A 82 -7.15 -13.52 12.85
C TYR A 82 -8.62 -13.97 12.81
N GLY A 83 -8.89 -15.20 12.40
CA GLY A 83 -10.25 -15.74 12.21
C GLY A 83 -11.04 -15.88 13.51
N LEU A 84 -10.35 -16.17 14.62
CA LEU A 84 -10.98 -16.33 15.94
C LEU A 84 -10.99 -15.05 16.78
N SER A 85 -10.27 -14.00 16.36
CA SER A 85 -10.28 -12.69 17.04
C SER A 85 -11.48 -11.86 16.57
N ALA A 86 -12.27 -11.37 17.50
CA ALA A 86 -13.42 -10.51 17.18
C ALA A 86 -13.59 -9.41 18.23
N PRO A 87 -13.52 -8.12 17.85
CA PRO A 87 -13.23 -7.62 16.49
C PRO A 87 -11.75 -7.67 16.14
N ALA A 88 -11.43 -7.89 14.86
CA ALA A 88 -10.07 -7.82 14.33
C ALA A 88 -9.93 -6.60 13.41
N ALA A 89 -8.80 -5.87 13.54
CA ALA A 89 -8.49 -4.71 12.72
C ALA A 89 -7.18 -4.93 11.95
N ILE A 90 -7.17 -4.51 10.70
CA ILE A 90 -5.98 -4.53 9.85
C ILE A 90 -5.54 -3.08 9.59
N ARG A 91 -4.27 -2.77 9.84
CA ARG A 91 -3.67 -1.49 9.46
C ARG A 91 -2.70 -1.70 8.32
N LEU A 92 -3.03 -1.18 7.16
CA LEU A 92 -2.09 -1.09 6.03
C LEU A 92 -1.35 0.24 6.04
N ASN A 93 -0.25 0.30 5.31
CA ASN A 93 0.43 1.56 5.04
C ASN A 93 0.75 1.66 3.55
N TYR A 94 1.06 2.86 3.08
CA TYR A 94 1.29 3.18 1.67
C TYR A 94 2.43 2.40 1.00
N GLY A 95 3.36 1.84 1.78
CA GLY A 95 4.42 0.96 1.26
C GLY A 95 3.88 -0.27 0.53
N MET A 96 2.72 -0.78 0.94
CA MET A 96 2.06 -1.95 0.36
C MET A 96 1.78 -1.80 -1.14
N GLN A 97 1.38 -0.62 -1.58
CA GLN A 97 1.02 -0.37 -2.99
C GLN A 97 2.21 0.02 -3.87
N ARG A 98 3.43 0.10 -3.32
CA ARG A 98 4.64 0.54 -4.02
C ARG A 98 5.40 -0.57 -4.73
N VAL A 99 4.81 -1.74 -4.86
CA VAL A 99 5.38 -2.91 -5.55
C VAL A 99 4.52 -3.34 -6.72
N HIS A 100 5.08 -4.09 -7.65
CA HIS A 100 4.31 -4.70 -8.72
C HIS A 100 3.19 -5.59 -8.14
N GLY A 101 1.96 -5.41 -8.60
CA GLY A 101 0.80 -6.11 -8.04
C GLY A 101 0.32 -5.59 -6.68
N GLY A 102 0.85 -4.47 -6.19
CA GLY A 102 0.49 -3.91 -4.88
C GLY A 102 -0.99 -3.57 -4.74
N ALA A 103 -1.63 -3.09 -5.79
CA ALA A 103 -3.08 -2.84 -5.80
C ALA A 103 -3.88 -4.13 -5.55
N ASN A 104 -3.50 -5.24 -6.22
CA ASN A 104 -4.12 -6.54 -6.00
C ASN A 104 -3.88 -7.05 -4.56
N ALA A 105 -2.68 -6.84 -4.01
CA ALA A 105 -2.38 -7.22 -2.64
C ALA A 105 -3.25 -6.44 -1.63
N VAL A 106 -3.39 -5.12 -1.81
CA VAL A 106 -4.27 -4.28 -0.98
C VAL A 106 -5.72 -4.75 -1.08
N TRP A 107 -6.20 -5.04 -2.30
CA TRP A 107 -7.55 -5.53 -2.52
C TRP A 107 -7.78 -6.87 -1.82
N LEU A 108 -6.89 -7.85 -1.98
CA LEU A 108 -7.00 -9.15 -1.31
C LEU A 108 -6.99 -9.01 0.22
N ILE A 109 -6.12 -8.18 0.78
CA ILE A 109 -6.10 -7.96 2.23
C ILE A 109 -7.41 -7.31 2.70
N ALA A 110 -7.98 -6.40 1.89
CA ALA A 110 -9.27 -5.76 2.21
C ALA A 110 -10.46 -6.75 2.19
N MET A 111 -10.32 -7.91 1.55
CA MET A 111 -11.35 -8.95 1.58
C MET A 111 -11.35 -9.75 2.89
N LEU A 112 -10.25 -9.81 3.63
CA LEU A 112 -10.19 -10.55 4.90
C LEU A 112 -11.29 -10.10 5.90
N PRO A 113 -11.45 -8.79 6.22
CA PRO A 113 -12.53 -8.34 7.09
C PRO A 113 -13.94 -8.54 6.51
N CYS A 114 -14.07 -8.70 5.19
CA CYS A 114 -15.34 -9.09 4.55
C CYS A 114 -15.71 -10.53 4.90
N LEU A 115 -14.74 -11.44 4.91
CA LEU A 115 -14.98 -12.85 5.21
C LEU A 115 -15.32 -13.09 6.69
N THR A 116 -14.72 -12.36 7.60
CA THR A 116 -14.94 -12.49 9.05
C THR A 116 -16.04 -11.57 9.59
N GLY A 117 -16.69 -10.77 8.73
CA GLY A 117 -17.69 -9.80 9.15
C GLY A 117 -17.16 -8.69 10.06
N ALA A 118 -15.82 -8.44 10.04
CA ALA A 118 -15.19 -7.47 10.94
C ALA A 118 -15.67 -6.04 10.69
N TRP A 119 -16.11 -5.69 9.48
CA TRP A 119 -16.63 -4.38 9.14
C TRP A 119 -17.91 -3.99 9.89
N LYS A 120 -18.70 -4.95 10.37
CA LYS A 120 -19.92 -4.67 11.14
C LYS A 120 -19.65 -4.39 12.62
N ARG A 121 -18.40 -4.49 13.08
CA ARG A 121 -18.02 -4.38 14.48
C ARG A 121 -17.17 -3.13 14.73
N GLN A 122 -17.50 -2.38 15.78
CA GLN A 122 -16.68 -1.26 16.21
C GLN A 122 -15.25 -1.75 16.55
N GLY A 123 -14.25 -1.09 15.99
CA GLY A 123 -12.83 -1.48 16.13
C GLY A 123 -12.37 -2.58 15.18
N GLY A 124 -13.25 -3.12 14.33
CA GLY A 124 -12.91 -4.09 13.28
C GLY A 124 -12.75 -3.43 11.91
N GLY A 125 -12.30 -4.23 10.93
CA GLY A 125 -12.17 -3.81 9.54
C GLY A 125 -10.73 -3.50 9.12
N LEU A 126 -10.57 -2.59 8.17
CA LEU A 126 -9.26 -2.23 7.60
C LEU A 126 -9.11 -0.72 7.52
N LEU A 127 -7.94 -0.21 7.84
CA LEU A 127 -7.57 1.19 7.66
C LEU A 127 -6.28 1.30 6.85
N LEU A 128 -6.35 1.93 5.68
CA LEU A 128 -5.18 2.31 4.87
C LEU A 128 -4.79 3.76 5.12
N SER A 129 -5.78 4.68 5.09
CA SER A 129 -5.56 6.11 5.21
C SER A 129 -6.73 6.78 5.92
N SER A 130 -6.42 7.82 6.69
CA SER A 130 -7.42 8.71 7.29
C SER A 130 -7.71 9.96 6.46
N SER A 131 -7.01 10.19 5.34
CA SER A 131 -7.17 11.40 4.52
C SER A 131 -8.58 11.55 3.94
N GLY A 132 -9.22 10.45 3.53
CA GLY A 132 -10.60 10.46 3.06
C GLY A 132 -11.62 10.90 4.13
N TRP A 133 -11.30 10.68 5.40
CA TRP A 133 -12.11 11.19 6.52
C TRP A 133 -11.94 12.71 6.69
N ALA A 134 -10.72 13.22 6.52
CA ALA A 134 -10.42 14.64 6.68
C ALA A 134 -10.88 15.49 5.47
N ALA A 135 -10.84 14.93 4.26
CA ALA A 135 -11.11 15.65 3.02
C ALA A 135 -12.43 16.47 2.99
N PRO A 136 -13.57 15.96 3.50
CA PRO A 136 -14.83 16.75 3.51
C PRO A 136 -14.78 18.01 4.37
N PHE A 137 -13.82 18.12 5.29
CA PHE A 137 -13.65 19.26 6.19
C PHE A 137 -12.62 20.29 5.67
N LEU A 138 -11.99 20.02 4.52
CA LEU A 138 -10.99 20.88 3.90
C LEU A 138 -11.62 21.65 2.75
N ASP A 139 -11.36 22.95 2.69
CA ASP A 139 -11.66 23.78 1.54
C ASP A 139 -10.52 23.61 0.51
N ALA A 140 -10.76 22.76 -0.49
CA ALA A 140 -9.78 22.46 -1.51
C ALA A 140 -9.40 23.71 -2.33
N ASP A 141 -10.38 24.55 -2.67
CA ASP A 141 -10.14 25.76 -3.48
C ASP A 141 -9.28 26.77 -2.71
N ALA A 142 -9.52 26.92 -1.40
CA ALA A 142 -8.70 27.77 -0.55
C ALA A 142 -7.25 27.24 -0.39
N LEU A 143 -7.05 25.93 -0.45
CA LEU A 143 -5.72 25.31 -0.39
C LEU A 143 -4.98 25.35 -1.72
N GLU A 144 -5.67 25.06 -2.82
CA GLU A 144 -5.07 24.94 -4.15
C GLU A 144 -4.90 26.29 -4.84
N ARG A 145 -5.69 27.30 -4.47
CA ARG A 145 -5.64 28.67 -5.01
C ARG A 145 -5.61 28.70 -6.54
N PRO A 146 -6.60 28.08 -7.23
CA PRO A 146 -6.58 27.95 -8.69
C PRO A 146 -6.57 29.31 -9.42
N GLU A 147 -7.04 30.37 -8.77
CA GLU A 147 -7.00 31.75 -9.34
C GLU A 147 -5.57 32.25 -9.57
N LEU A 148 -4.57 31.77 -8.80
CA LEU A 148 -3.17 32.15 -8.98
C LEU A 148 -2.54 31.52 -10.22
N LEU A 149 -3.15 30.49 -10.78
CA LEU A 149 -2.72 29.91 -12.05
C LEU A 149 -3.08 30.79 -13.24
N ALA A 150 -4.03 31.72 -13.09
CA ALA A 150 -4.45 32.63 -14.15
C ALA A 150 -4.76 31.92 -15.48
N GLY A 151 -5.44 30.76 -15.43
CA GLY A 151 -5.79 29.95 -16.59
C GLY A 151 -4.66 29.09 -17.15
N ARG A 152 -3.44 29.11 -16.55
CA ARG A 152 -2.34 28.23 -16.96
C ARG A 152 -2.63 26.78 -16.54
N GLN A 153 -2.25 25.85 -17.40
CA GLN A 153 -2.31 24.42 -17.10
C GLN A 153 -0.88 23.87 -17.00
N PRO A 154 -0.28 23.82 -15.80
CA PRO A 154 1.07 23.29 -15.64
C PRO A 154 1.10 21.80 -15.97
N ARG A 155 2.18 21.38 -16.64
CA ARG A 155 2.42 19.97 -16.88
C ARG A 155 2.69 19.26 -15.55
N CYS A 156 1.97 18.17 -15.30
CA CYS A 156 2.23 17.30 -14.16
C CYS A 156 3.09 16.11 -14.57
N VAL A 157 4.08 15.78 -13.76
CA VAL A 157 4.95 14.63 -13.93
C VAL A 157 4.67 13.63 -12.79
N ASN A 158 4.53 12.36 -13.15
CA ASN A 158 4.41 11.32 -12.14
C ASN A 158 5.69 11.28 -11.29
N MET A 159 5.56 11.45 -9.98
CA MET A 159 6.70 11.49 -9.04
C MET A 159 7.59 10.24 -9.10
N VAL A 160 7.03 9.07 -9.42
CA VAL A 160 7.81 7.83 -9.53
C VAL A 160 8.67 7.79 -10.80
N ALA A 161 8.37 8.64 -11.80
CA ALA A 161 9.11 8.78 -13.04
C ALA A 161 10.01 10.03 -13.08
N ILE A 162 10.27 10.66 -11.94
CA ILE A 162 11.05 11.91 -11.87
C ILE A 162 12.44 11.75 -12.49
N GLY A 163 13.09 10.60 -12.34
CA GLY A 163 14.40 10.33 -12.94
C GLY A 163 14.37 10.40 -14.48
N ASN A 164 13.33 9.79 -15.10
CA ASN A 164 13.13 9.88 -16.55
C ASN A 164 12.76 11.32 -16.95
N ALA A 165 11.90 11.97 -16.19
CA ALA A 165 11.49 13.35 -16.49
C ALA A 165 12.67 14.31 -16.51
N LEU A 166 13.60 14.20 -15.56
CA LEU A 166 14.80 15.01 -15.51
C LEU A 166 15.75 14.73 -16.69
N LEU A 167 15.79 13.51 -17.21
CA LEU A 167 16.74 13.10 -18.25
C LEU A 167 16.18 13.22 -19.67
N GLU A 168 14.89 13.00 -19.86
CA GLU A 168 14.30 12.72 -21.17
C GLU A 168 13.29 13.78 -21.64
N LEU A 169 12.71 14.58 -20.73
CA LEU A 169 11.77 15.62 -21.13
C LEU A 169 12.46 16.77 -21.86
N GLN A 170 11.93 17.12 -23.06
CA GLN A 170 12.55 18.12 -23.96
C GLN A 170 11.62 19.29 -24.33
N ASP A 171 10.32 19.17 -24.15
CA ASP A 171 9.40 20.20 -24.63
C ASP A 171 8.45 20.70 -23.50
N PRO A 172 8.87 21.69 -22.74
CA PRO A 172 10.24 22.14 -22.49
C PRO A 172 11.00 21.18 -21.55
N PRO A 173 12.34 21.17 -21.53
CA PRO A 173 13.12 20.45 -20.55
C PRO A 173 12.92 21.05 -19.14
N ILE A 174 13.15 20.26 -18.11
CA ILE A 174 13.19 20.75 -16.74
C ILE A 174 14.52 21.44 -16.51
N GLN A 175 14.52 22.77 -16.33
CA GLN A 175 15.70 23.60 -16.13
C GLN A 175 15.83 24.08 -14.69
N ALA A 176 14.76 24.00 -13.89
CA ALA A 176 14.80 24.32 -12.47
C ALA A 176 13.98 23.32 -11.67
N LEU A 177 14.49 22.89 -10.54
CA LEU A 177 13.84 21.99 -9.60
C LEU A 177 13.90 22.61 -8.19
N VAL A 178 12.74 22.77 -7.58
CA VAL A 178 12.64 23.13 -6.16
C VAL A 178 12.23 21.88 -5.39
N VAL A 179 13.07 21.44 -4.48
CA VAL A 179 12.81 20.31 -3.58
C VAL A 179 12.45 20.89 -2.21
N TYR A 180 11.24 20.61 -1.78
CA TYR A 180 10.72 21.11 -0.51
C TYR A 180 10.33 19.95 0.41
N ASN A 181 10.95 19.86 1.57
CA ASN A 181 10.68 18.87 2.60
C ASN A 181 10.66 17.43 2.07
N SER A 182 11.63 17.07 1.23
CA SER A 182 11.71 15.76 0.56
C SER A 182 13.16 15.43 0.18
N ASN A 183 13.46 14.14 0.03
CA ASN A 183 14.76 13.68 -0.49
C ASN A 183 14.55 12.72 -1.68
N PRO A 184 14.28 13.24 -2.90
CA PRO A 184 14.05 12.41 -4.07
C PRO A 184 15.24 11.52 -4.43
N ALA A 185 16.47 11.94 -4.14
CA ALA A 185 17.67 11.15 -4.40
C ALA A 185 17.74 9.85 -3.58
N ALA A 186 17.11 9.84 -2.38
CA ALA A 186 17.07 8.66 -1.51
C ALA A 186 15.77 7.85 -1.65
N VAL A 187 14.62 8.50 -1.93
CA VAL A 187 13.31 7.84 -1.80
C VAL A 187 12.61 7.59 -3.14
N ALA A 188 12.98 8.29 -4.23
CA ALA A 188 12.35 8.07 -5.52
C ALA A 188 12.85 6.78 -6.16
N PRO A 189 11.96 6.04 -6.89
CA PRO A 189 12.37 4.88 -7.66
C PRO A 189 13.46 5.21 -8.69
N GLU A 190 14.20 4.18 -9.12
CA GLU A 190 15.29 4.33 -10.10
C GLU A 190 16.34 5.37 -9.68
N GLY A 191 16.78 5.35 -8.42
CA GLY A 191 17.69 6.32 -7.82
C GLY A 191 18.95 6.64 -8.64
N GLY A 192 19.41 5.72 -9.49
CA GLY A 192 20.50 5.98 -10.46
C GLY A 192 20.14 7.03 -11.51
N LYS A 193 18.91 7.01 -12.04
CA LYS A 193 18.40 8.01 -13.00
C LYS A 193 18.18 9.35 -12.29
N VAL A 194 17.61 9.30 -11.08
CA VAL A 194 17.37 10.53 -10.29
C VAL A 194 18.69 11.25 -10.03
N ARG A 195 19.71 10.54 -9.55
CA ARG A 195 21.03 11.15 -9.31
C ARG A 195 21.65 11.73 -10.56
N ARG A 196 21.64 11.00 -11.69
CA ARG A 196 22.12 11.55 -12.98
C ARG A 196 21.35 12.80 -13.40
N GLY A 197 20.02 12.77 -13.23
CA GLY A 197 19.18 13.93 -13.53
C GLY A 197 19.53 15.16 -12.67
N LEU A 198 19.75 14.96 -11.38
CA LEU A 198 20.16 16.03 -10.44
C LEU A 198 21.57 16.56 -10.68
N GLN A 199 22.46 15.77 -11.32
CA GLN A 199 23.82 16.16 -11.66
C GLN A 199 23.94 16.90 -13.01
N ARG A 200 22.84 17.15 -13.70
CA ARG A 200 22.87 17.90 -14.97
C ARG A 200 23.35 19.33 -14.71
N GLU A 201 24.31 19.77 -15.54
CA GLU A 201 24.90 21.12 -15.44
C GLU A 201 23.90 22.24 -15.79
N ASP A 202 22.89 21.94 -16.63
CA ASP A 202 21.85 22.85 -17.06
C ASP A 202 20.60 22.83 -16.16
N LEU A 203 20.64 22.12 -15.04
CA LEU A 203 19.55 22.04 -14.06
C LEU A 203 19.89 22.87 -12.82
N PHE A 204 19.20 23.96 -12.62
CA PHE A 204 19.22 24.66 -11.32
C PHE A 204 18.40 23.87 -10.29
N THR A 205 19.02 23.50 -9.16
CA THR A 205 18.35 22.79 -8.07
C THR A 205 18.41 23.59 -6.78
N LEU A 206 17.24 23.91 -6.23
CA LEU A 206 17.09 24.51 -4.90
C LEU A 206 16.48 23.48 -3.94
N VAL A 207 17.16 23.22 -2.82
CA VAL A 207 16.69 22.30 -1.78
C VAL A 207 16.36 23.09 -0.51
N LEU A 208 15.11 22.98 -0.06
CA LEU A 208 14.63 23.56 1.20
C LEU A 208 14.42 22.40 2.18
N GLU A 209 15.40 22.17 3.03
CA GLU A 209 15.45 21.05 3.98
C GLU A 209 16.13 21.47 5.28
N HIS A 210 15.86 20.73 6.36
CA HIS A 210 16.45 20.97 7.68
C HIS A 210 17.90 20.47 7.79
N PHE A 211 18.28 19.49 6.98
CA PHE A 211 19.59 18.85 7.01
C PHE A 211 20.20 18.78 5.61
N MET A 212 21.52 18.62 5.56
CA MET A 212 22.20 18.23 4.33
C MET A 212 21.80 16.79 3.98
N THR A 213 21.16 16.61 2.84
CA THR A 213 20.60 15.33 2.36
C THR A 213 21.30 14.85 1.09
#